data_d04fb30a7632e2795a696d1bc3e7021a
#
_entry.id   d04fb30a7632e2795a696d1bc3e7021a
#
_cell.length_a   1.000
_cell.length_b   1.000
_cell.length_c   1.000
_cell.angle_alpha   90.00
_cell.angle_beta   90.00
_cell.angle_gamma   90.00
#
_symmetry.space_group_name_H-M   'P 1'
#
loop_
_entity.id
_entity.type
_entity.pdbx_description
1 polymer ?
#
loop_
_entity_poly.entity_id
_entity_poly.type
_entity_poly.pdbx_seq_one_letter_code
_entity_poly.pdbx_strand_id
1 'polypeptide(L)'
;MFKPIISSDSHVCEPPDLFIDRIDKKYLDDAPRVVNDPKRGDVYEIKGLKKAIPLSLVSAAGQPPEKLSAKGARFENLHKGGWDTAARLLDQDKDGIYAEVIYPSVGMEICNLADHDYKKACMDAYNLWIAEFCDPAPDRLIGLGQTPIRSIDEAIDDFRKIKDLGLKGVMLPGMPAIPNVDYDHVMFDPLWQAAIDLDLPLSFHILTSGEMKGMSFRGSSINSGYAIIRANQDIMSMFVNSGVFMRNPDLKIVCVEADAGWVPHFVYRLDHTYNRHRFRLRGAELDKMPSEYFLENIYLTFQDDIVAFTMMDKMNPARIMWANDFPHSDSTWPWSQDLLQKYVAPLPQKQQDMLLHDNVAELYKLDIAS
;
A
#
# COMPACT_ATOMS: atom_id res chain seq x y z
N MET A 1 18.75 -21.21 -5.64
CA MET A 1 17.31 -21.36 -5.34
C MET A 1 16.96 -20.19 -4.43
N PHE A 2 15.87 -19.49 -4.70
CA PHE A 2 15.44 -18.39 -3.84
C PHE A 2 15.01 -18.92 -2.47
N LYS A 3 15.16 -18.09 -1.42
CA LYS A 3 14.46 -18.28 -0.14
C LYS A 3 12.94 -18.30 -0.39
N PRO A 4 12.09 -18.70 0.58
CA PRO A 4 10.64 -18.53 0.45
C PRO A 4 10.30 -17.11 0.06
N ILE A 5 9.67 -16.91 -1.10
CA ILE A 5 9.40 -15.56 -1.67
C ILE A 5 8.22 -14.95 -0.94
N ILE A 6 8.38 -13.71 -0.48
CA ILE A 6 7.34 -12.92 0.16
C ILE A 6 7.00 -11.75 -0.76
N SER A 7 5.78 -11.70 -1.28
CA SER A 7 5.27 -10.52 -1.97
C SER A 7 4.98 -9.42 -0.95
N SER A 8 5.59 -8.25 -1.13
CA SER A 8 5.44 -7.13 -0.20
C SER A 8 4.19 -6.29 -0.44
N ASP A 9 3.44 -6.60 -1.50
CA ASP A 9 2.23 -5.92 -1.92
C ASP A 9 1.36 -6.87 -2.74
N SER A 10 0.18 -7.11 -2.25
CA SER A 10 -0.89 -7.83 -2.90
C SER A 10 -2.22 -7.41 -2.29
N HIS A 11 -3.33 -7.82 -2.89
CA HIS A 11 -4.64 -7.28 -2.55
C HIS A 11 -5.69 -8.34 -2.30
N VAL A 12 -6.77 -7.92 -1.67
CA VAL A 12 -8.03 -8.65 -1.62
C VAL A 12 -9.02 -8.07 -2.64
N CYS A 13 -10.04 -8.84 -2.97
CA CYS A 13 -11.24 -8.33 -3.62
C CYS A 13 -12.36 -8.42 -2.58
N GLU A 14 -12.67 -7.33 -1.94
CA GLU A 14 -13.60 -7.29 -0.82
C GLU A 14 -14.94 -7.92 -1.22
N PRO A 15 -15.42 -8.97 -0.50
CA PRO A 15 -16.66 -9.66 -0.86
C PRO A 15 -17.90 -8.80 -0.57
N PRO A 16 -19.03 -9.08 -1.25
CA PRO A 16 -20.25 -8.27 -1.15
C PRO A 16 -20.83 -8.11 0.25
N ASP A 17 -20.58 -9.08 1.13
CA ASP A 17 -21.07 -9.15 2.51
C ASP A 17 -20.15 -8.50 3.53
N LEU A 18 -18.89 -8.22 3.17
CA LEU A 18 -17.87 -7.70 4.10
C LEU A 18 -18.41 -6.56 4.97
N PHE A 19 -18.86 -5.48 4.32
CA PHE A 19 -19.29 -4.27 5.03
C PHE A 19 -20.68 -4.45 5.64
N ILE A 20 -21.59 -5.15 4.94
CA ILE A 20 -22.97 -5.37 5.40
C ILE A 20 -23.00 -6.11 6.73
N ASP A 21 -22.11 -7.08 6.91
CA ASP A 21 -22.08 -7.92 8.11
C ASP A 21 -21.35 -7.29 9.30
N ARG A 22 -20.45 -6.30 9.05
CA ARG A 22 -19.49 -5.81 10.07
C ARG A 22 -19.56 -4.32 10.36
N ILE A 23 -20.17 -3.51 9.50
CA ILE A 23 -20.25 -2.06 9.70
C ILE A 23 -21.15 -1.71 10.90
N ASP A 24 -20.87 -0.60 11.58
CA ASP A 24 -21.75 -0.07 12.63
C ASP A 24 -23.19 0.04 12.11
N LYS A 25 -24.15 -0.47 12.87
CA LYS A 25 -25.58 -0.57 12.52
C LYS A 25 -26.19 0.76 12.04
N LYS A 26 -25.67 1.89 12.54
CA LYS A 26 -26.16 3.22 12.11
C LYS A 26 -25.83 3.54 10.64
N TYR A 27 -24.89 2.80 10.02
CA TYR A 27 -24.50 2.95 8.61
C TYR A 27 -24.93 1.78 7.72
N LEU A 28 -25.71 0.82 8.25
CA LEU A 28 -26.07 -0.39 7.51
C LEU A 28 -26.76 -0.11 6.17
N ASP A 29 -27.65 0.89 6.14
CA ASP A 29 -28.37 1.29 4.92
C ASP A 29 -27.43 1.92 3.88
N ASP A 30 -26.35 2.53 4.33
CA ASP A 30 -25.34 3.21 3.54
C ASP A 30 -24.08 2.35 3.30
N ALA A 31 -24.06 1.10 3.81
CA ALA A 31 -22.88 0.24 3.73
C ALA A 31 -22.38 0.08 2.29
N PRO A 32 -21.07 0.11 2.05
CA PRO A 32 -20.50 -0.23 0.74
C PRO A 32 -21.04 -1.58 0.26
N ARG A 33 -21.45 -1.66 -1.01
CA ARG A 33 -22.07 -2.88 -1.55
C ARG A 33 -21.76 -3.10 -3.01
N VAL A 34 -21.73 -4.35 -3.40
CA VAL A 34 -21.62 -4.75 -4.80
C VAL A 34 -23.01 -4.64 -5.45
N VAL A 35 -23.09 -3.90 -6.55
CA VAL A 35 -24.30 -3.77 -7.37
C VAL A 35 -24.00 -4.08 -8.82
N ASN A 36 -25.00 -4.59 -9.54
CA ASN A 36 -24.86 -4.82 -10.97
C ASN A 36 -25.22 -3.56 -11.78
N ASP A 37 -24.21 -2.95 -12.38
CA ASP A 37 -24.38 -1.85 -13.33
C ASP A 37 -24.60 -2.43 -14.74
N PRO A 38 -25.68 -2.06 -15.47
CA PRO A 38 -26.01 -2.64 -16.77
C PRO A 38 -24.95 -2.44 -17.85
N LYS A 39 -24.04 -1.45 -17.69
CA LYS A 39 -22.98 -1.13 -18.65
C LYS A 39 -21.59 -1.60 -18.22
N ARG A 40 -21.35 -1.68 -16.90
CA ARG A 40 -20.03 -1.97 -16.34
C ARG A 40 -19.91 -3.37 -15.72
N GLY A 41 -21.04 -4.07 -15.51
CA GLY A 41 -21.06 -5.30 -14.72
C GLY A 41 -21.14 -5.01 -13.23
N ASP A 42 -20.56 -5.87 -12.39
CA ASP A 42 -20.56 -5.66 -10.95
C ASP A 42 -19.54 -4.59 -10.56
N VAL A 43 -20.01 -3.66 -9.75
CA VAL A 43 -19.23 -2.52 -9.25
C VAL A 43 -19.47 -2.36 -7.75
N TYR A 44 -18.49 -1.84 -7.03
CA TYR A 44 -18.69 -1.39 -5.65
C TYR A 44 -19.27 0.02 -5.64
N GLU A 45 -20.47 0.18 -5.06
CA GLU A 45 -21.05 1.49 -4.72
C GLU A 45 -20.72 1.83 -3.27
N ILE A 46 -20.15 3.03 -3.09
CA ILE A 46 -19.77 3.56 -1.78
C ILE A 46 -20.35 4.97 -1.67
N LYS A 47 -21.15 5.21 -0.64
CA LYS A 47 -21.73 6.53 -0.39
C LYS A 47 -20.61 7.57 -0.23
N GLY A 48 -20.72 8.68 -0.95
CA GLY A 48 -19.73 9.77 -0.93
C GLY A 48 -18.64 9.68 -1.98
N LEU A 49 -18.42 8.53 -2.64
CA LEU A 49 -17.57 8.46 -3.82
C LEU A 49 -18.33 8.93 -5.06
N LYS A 50 -17.64 9.69 -5.92
CA LYS A 50 -18.22 10.20 -7.18
C LYS A 50 -18.50 9.12 -8.23
N LYS A 51 -17.76 8.02 -8.17
CA LYS A 51 -17.84 6.91 -9.12
C LYS A 51 -17.77 5.58 -8.37
N ALA A 52 -18.60 4.64 -8.79
CA ALA A 52 -18.49 3.27 -8.33
C ALA A 52 -17.22 2.60 -8.89
N ILE A 53 -16.63 1.69 -8.12
CA ILE A 53 -15.37 1.01 -8.43
C ILE A 53 -15.68 -0.24 -9.27
N PRO A 54 -15.14 -0.36 -10.52
CA PRO A 54 -15.34 -1.55 -11.33
C PRO A 54 -14.54 -2.74 -10.78
N LEU A 55 -15.21 -3.83 -10.45
CA LEU A 55 -14.52 -5.04 -9.93
C LEU A 55 -13.66 -5.74 -10.97
N SER A 56 -13.89 -5.48 -12.25
CA SER A 56 -13.09 -6.04 -13.36
C SER A 56 -11.61 -5.63 -13.37
N LEU A 57 -11.24 -4.53 -12.70
CA LEU A 57 -9.84 -4.11 -12.57
C LEU A 57 -9.21 -4.56 -11.25
N VAL A 58 -10.04 -4.76 -10.23
CA VAL A 58 -9.62 -5.23 -8.89
C VAL A 58 -9.22 -6.70 -8.90
N SER A 59 -9.66 -7.49 -9.89
CA SER A 59 -9.37 -8.92 -9.97
C SER A 59 -9.13 -9.34 -11.44
N ALA A 60 -8.07 -8.81 -12.03
CA ALA A 60 -7.74 -9.01 -13.44
C ALA A 60 -6.37 -9.67 -13.66
N ALA A 61 -5.70 -10.19 -12.63
CA ALA A 61 -4.43 -10.88 -12.74
C ALA A 61 -4.48 -11.98 -13.80
N GLY A 62 -3.41 -12.10 -14.59
CA GLY A 62 -3.30 -13.07 -15.68
C GLY A 62 -4.09 -12.72 -16.95
N GLN A 63 -4.76 -11.58 -17.01
CA GLN A 63 -5.42 -11.11 -18.23
C GLN A 63 -4.41 -10.42 -19.16
N PRO A 64 -4.43 -10.71 -20.46
CA PRO A 64 -3.60 -9.95 -21.39
C PRO A 64 -4.11 -8.51 -21.52
N PRO A 65 -3.23 -7.53 -21.81
CA PRO A 65 -3.56 -6.09 -21.81
C PRO A 65 -4.77 -5.73 -22.69
N GLU A 66 -4.94 -6.37 -23.84
CA GLU A 66 -6.04 -6.13 -24.76
C GLU A 66 -7.41 -6.61 -24.24
N LYS A 67 -7.42 -7.44 -23.18
CA LYS A 67 -8.65 -7.90 -22.50
C LYS A 67 -8.96 -7.13 -21.23
N LEU A 68 -8.04 -6.28 -20.77
CA LEU A 68 -8.32 -5.44 -19.61
C LEU A 68 -9.45 -4.47 -19.91
N SER A 69 -10.49 -4.53 -19.12
CA SER A 69 -11.69 -3.71 -19.32
C SER A 69 -12.32 -3.37 -17.97
N ALA A 70 -12.71 -2.10 -17.82
CA ALA A 70 -13.53 -1.67 -16.68
C ALA A 70 -15.02 -2.08 -16.81
N LYS A 71 -15.32 -3.13 -17.59
CA LYS A 71 -16.70 -3.52 -17.90
C LYS A 71 -16.87 -5.04 -17.92
N GLY A 72 -18.07 -5.48 -17.57
CA GLY A 72 -18.56 -6.84 -17.81
C GLY A 72 -18.18 -7.86 -16.74
N ALA A 73 -17.47 -7.50 -15.69
CA ALA A 73 -17.15 -8.43 -14.62
C ALA A 73 -18.41 -8.82 -13.81
N ARG A 74 -18.45 -10.06 -13.37
CA ARG A 74 -19.36 -10.56 -12.35
C ARG A 74 -18.52 -11.04 -11.17
N PHE A 75 -18.91 -10.68 -9.94
CA PHE A 75 -18.15 -11.06 -8.75
C PHE A 75 -17.87 -12.55 -8.69
N GLU A 76 -18.84 -13.37 -8.99
CA GLU A 76 -18.74 -14.84 -9.02
C GLU A 76 -17.68 -15.40 -10.00
N ASN A 77 -17.23 -14.59 -10.97
CA ASN A 77 -16.24 -14.98 -11.99
C ASN A 77 -14.84 -14.38 -11.74
N LEU A 78 -14.66 -13.63 -10.64
CA LEU A 78 -13.37 -13.07 -10.27
C LEU A 78 -12.45 -14.12 -9.65
N HIS A 79 -11.17 -13.81 -9.46
CA HIS A 79 -10.23 -14.69 -8.76
C HIS A 79 -10.70 -14.95 -7.32
N LYS A 80 -11.08 -16.18 -7.04
CA LYS A 80 -11.60 -16.60 -5.73
C LYS A 80 -10.58 -16.36 -4.61
N GLY A 81 -9.28 -16.44 -4.89
CA GLY A 81 -8.20 -16.08 -3.96
C GLY A 81 -8.24 -14.63 -3.47
N GLY A 82 -9.05 -13.74 -4.07
CA GLY A 82 -9.30 -12.40 -3.57
C GLY A 82 -10.10 -12.32 -2.26
N TRP A 83 -10.91 -13.38 -1.92
CA TRP A 83 -11.78 -13.40 -0.73
C TRP A 83 -11.90 -14.76 -0.03
N ASP A 84 -11.32 -15.79 -0.58
CA ASP A 84 -11.32 -17.16 -0.02
C ASP A 84 -9.88 -17.57 0.29
N THR A 85 -9.58 -17.77 1.56
CA THR A 85 -8.23 -18.09 2.04
C THR A 85 -7.67 -19.36 1.40
N ALA A 86 -8.47 -20.44 1.29
CA ALA A 86 -7.99 -21.68 0.71
C ALA A 86 -7.65 -21.52 -0.78
N ALA A 87 -8.47 -20.77 -1.55
CA ALA A 87 -8.17 -20.45 -2.93
C ALA A 87 -6.93 -19.55 -3.04
N ARG A 88 -6.76 -18.57 -2.12
CA ARG A 88 -5.57 -17.73 -2.09
C ARG A 88 -4.28 -18.51 -1.95
N LEU A 89 -4.26 -19.49 -1.03
CA LEU A 89 -3.08 -20.33 -0.84
C LEU A 89 -2.72 -21.14 -2.09
N LEU A 90 -3.73 -21.61 -2.84
CA LEU A 90 -3.50 -22.27 -4.12
C LEU A 90 -2.98 -21.33 -5.21
N ASP A 91 -3.45 -20.07 -5.23
CA ASP A 91 -2.95 -19.07 -6.16
C ASP A 91 -1.50 -18.68 -5.84
N GLN A 92 -1.12 -18.56 -4.56
CA GLN A 92 0.26 -18.40 -4.11
C GLN A 92 1.15 -19.56 -4.55
N ASP A 93 0.72 -20.79 -4.27
CA ASP A 93 1.48 -22.01 -4.63
C ASP A 93 1.69 -22.09 -6.15
N LYS A 94 0.69 -21.72 -6.94
CA LYS A 94 0.78 -21.69 -8.41
C LYS A 94 1.82 -20.70 -8.92
N ASP A 95 1.97 -19.56 -8.27
CA ASP A 95 2.92 -18.51 -8.65
C ASP A 95 4.29 -18.66 -7.96
N GLY A 96 4.43 -19.69 -7.07
CA GLY A 96 5.64 -19.95 -6.32
C GLY A 96 5.93 -18.90 -5.25
N ILE A 97 4.89 -18.27 -4.71
CA ILE A 97 4.95 -17.28 -3.63
C ILE A 97 4.62 -17.97 -2.31
N TYR A 98 5.46 -17.75 -1.30
CA TYR A 98 5.25 -18.34 0.03
C TYR A 98 4.26 -17.54 0.87
N ALA A 99 4.43 -16.22 0.93
CA ALA A 99 3.60 -15.34 1.74
C ALA A 99 3.36 -14.01 1.03
N GLU A 100 2.32 -13.29 1.44
CA GLU A 100 1.94 -12.01 0.87
C GLU A 100 1.54 -11.00 1.96
N VAL A 101 2.06 -9.79 1.84
CA VAL A 101 1.53 -8.61 2.57
C VAL A 101 0.28 -8.14 1.82
N ILE A 102 -0.84 -8.03 2.54
CA ILE A 102 -2.16 -7.90 1.91
C ILE A 102 -2.80 -6.56 2.27
N TYR A 103 -3.06 -5.78 1.24
CA TYR A 103 -3.73 -4.49 1.26
C TYR A 103 -5.19 -4.59 0.83
N PRO A 104 -6.05 -3.64 1.19
CA PRO A 104 -7.39 -3.54 0.62
C PRO A 104 -7.34 -3.05 -0.83
N SER A 105 -8.34 -3.37 -1.65
CA SER A 105 -8.57 -2.74 -2.96
C SER A 105 -9.56 -1.59 -2.85
N VAL A 106 -10.78 -1.90 -2.44
CA VAL A 106 -11.85 -0.91 -2.25
C VAL A 106 -11.50 0.05 -1.11
N GLY A 107 -10.79 -0.44 -0.08
CA GLY A 107 -10.32 0.36 1.04
C GLY A 107 -9.36 1.49 0.66
N MET A 108 -8.62 1.39 -0.45
CA MET A 108 -7.82 2.50 -0.98
C MET A 108 -8.69 3.70 -1.34
N GLU A 109 -9.81 3.47 -2.03
CA GLU A 109 -10.75 4.52 -2.40
C GLU A 109 -11.54 5.04 -1.19
N ILE A 110 -11.80 4.20 -0.17
CA ILE A 110 -12.42 4.61 1.10
C ILE A 110 -11.56 5.68 1.79
N CYS A 111 -10.25 5.69 1.63
CA CYS A 111 -9.37 6.76 2.13
C CYS A 111 -9.80 8.15 1.67
N ASN A 112 -10.47 8.26 0.52
CA ASN A 112 -10.86 9.51 -0.11
C ASN A 112 -12.25 10.03 0.31
N LEU A 113 -12.97 9.32 1.19
CA LEU A 113 -14.26 9.75 1.70
C LEU A 113 -14.13 11.03 2.55
N ALA A 114 -15.05 11.97 2.32
CA ALA A 114 -15.11 13.23 3.07
C ALA A 114 -15.82 13.07 4.43
N ASP A 115 -16.76 12.12 4.55
CA ASP A 115 -17.39 11.77 5.82
C ASP A 115 -16.43 10.89 6.62
N HIS A 116 -15.74 11.49 7.58
CA HIS A 116 -14.71 10.81 8.36
C HIS A 116 -15.27 9.80 9.37
N ASP A 117 -16.53 9.97 9.82
CA ASP A 117 -17.17 9.01 10.71
C ASP A 117 -17.61 7.75 9.94
N TYR A 118 -18.17 7.94 8.74
CA TYR A 118 -18.49 6.84 7.85
C TYR A 118 -17.24 6.13 7.34
N LYS A 119 -16.18 6.89 6.97
CA LYS A 119 -14.87 6.34 6.63
C LYS A 119 -14.34 5.42 7.71
N LYS A 120 -14.38 5.88 8.98
CA LYS A 120 -13.94 5.07 10.15
C LYS A 120 -14.73 3.78 10.25
N ALA A 121 -16.06 3.85 10.13
CA ALA A 121 -16.90 2.65 10.22
C ALA A 121 -16.60 1.63 9.11
N CYS A 122 -16.31 2.09 7.89
CA CYS A 122 -15.90 1.22 6.79
C CYS A 122 -14.53 0.58 7.06
N MET A 123 -13.55 1.36 7.54
CA MET A 123 -12.21 0.86 7.84
C MET A 123 -12.21 -0.14 9.00
N ASP A 124 -13.03 0.10 10.04
CA ASP A 124 -13.20 -0.86 11.14
C ASP A 124 -13.79 -2.18 10.68
N ALA A 125 -14.80 -2.13 9.80
CA ALA A 125 -15.40 -3.34 9.20
C ALA A 125 -14.37 -4.13 8.36
N TYR A 126 -13.56 -3.43 7.58
CA TYR A 126 -12.45 -4.05 6.84
C TYR A 126 -11.42 -4.69 7.77
N ASN A 127 -11.00 -4.00 8.83
CA ASN A 127 -9.99 -4.51 9.77
C ASN A 127 -10.43 -5.84 10.42
N LEU A 128 -11.70 -5.96 10.76
CA LEU A 128 -12.25 -7.21 11.29
C LEU A 128 -12.21 -8.32 10.25
N TRP A 129 -12.65 -8.02 9.03
CA TRP A 129 -12.72 -9.01 7.96
C TRP A 129 -11.33 -9.48 7.51
N ILE A 130 -10.35 -8.58 7.34
CA ILE A 130 -9.01 -8.99 6.91
C ILE A 130 -8.30 -9.84 7.96
N ALA A 131 -8.55 -9.58 9.24
CA ALA A 131 -8.06 -10.43 10.32
C ALA A 131 -8.65 -11.85 10.22
N GLU A 132 -9.96 -11.98 10.00
CA GLU A 132 -10.62 -13.28 9.79
C GLU A 132 -10.11 -14.00 8.53
N PHE A 133 -9.86 -13.25 7.44
CA PHE A 133 -9.32 -13.80 6.19
C PHE A 133 -7.89 -14.36 6.37
N CYS A 134 -7.06 -13.70 7.17
CA CYS A 134 -5.68 -14.10 7.39
C CYS A 134 -5.50 -15.19 8.48
N ASP A 135 -6.43 -15.28 9.44
CA ASP A 135 -6.34 -16.17 10.60
C ASP A 135 -6.04 -17.65 10.28
N PRO A 136 -6.61 -18.28 9.20
CA PRO A 136 -6.31 -19.66 8.88
C PRO A 136 -4.87 -19.94 8.44
N ALA A 137 -4.10 -18.92 8.03
CA ALA A 137 -2.73 -19.07 7.55
C ALA A 137 -1.90 -17.80 7.85
N PRO A 138 -1.70 -17.43 9.13
CA PRO A 138 -1.11 -16.15 9.52
C PRO A 138 0.37 -16.00 9.15
N ASP A 139 1.07 -17.12 8.85
CA ASP A 139 2.46 -17.11 8.37
C ASP A 139 2.55 -16.85 6.85
N ARG A 140 1.43 -16.97 6.13
CA ARG A 140 1.35 -16.82 4.68
C ARG A 140 0.53 -15.59 4.24
N LEU A 141 -0.40 -15.14 5.06
CA LEU A 141 -1.32 -14.04 4.79
C LEU A 141 -1.11 -12.93 5.81
N ILE A 142 -0.42 -11.89 5.41
CA ILE A 142 0.04 -10.82 6.28
C ILE A 142 -0.89 -9.61 6.09
N GLY A 143 -2.01 -9.59 6.79
CA GLY A 143 -3.01 -8.53 6.65
C GLY A 143 -2.58 -7.20 7.26
N LEU A 144 -2.93 -6.10 6.61
CA LEU A 144 -2.74 -4.74 7.08
C LEU A 144 -4.07 -4.08 7.43
N GLY A 145 -4.07 -3.27 8.51
CA GLY A 145 -5.24 -2.51 8.93
C GLY A 145 -5.29 -1.11 8.33
N GLN A 146 -6.41 -0.42 8.59
CA GLN A 146 -6.64 0.97 8.18
C GLN A 146 -7.19 1.81 9.33
N THR A 147 -6.90 3.12 9.31
CA THR A 147 -7.53 4.13 10.17
C THR A 147 -7.56 5.49 9.47
N PRO A 148 -8.61 6.32 9.63
CA PRO A 148 -8.72 7.62 8.97
C PRO A 148 -7.90 8.74 9.62
N ILE A 149 -7.31 8.52 10.81
CA ILE A 149 -6.60 9.54 11.61
C ILE A 149 -7.47 10.78 11.88
N ARG A 150 -8.56 10.63 12.63
CA ARG A 150 -9.46 11.75 13.01
C ARG A 150 -8.96 12.55 14.21
N SER A 151 -8.19 11.93 15.08
CA SER A 151 -7.40 12.54 16.16
C SER A 151 -6.19 11.66 16.48
N ILE A 152 -5.21 12.21 17.18
CA ILE A 152 -4.01 11.46 17.55
C ILE A 152 -4.35 10.34 18.55
N ASP A 153 -5.12 10.64 19.60
CA ASP A 153 -5.47 9.66 20.63
C ASP A 153 -6.29 8.50 20.05
N GLU A 154 -7.28 8.79 19.19
CA GLU A 154 -8.08 7.75 18.54
C GLU A 154 -7.23 6.90 17.59
N ALA A 155 -6.32 7.51 16.83
CA ALA A 155 -5.45 6.79 15.92
C ALA A 155 -4.47 5.86 16.67
N ILE A 156 -3.97 6.28 17.84
CA ILE A 156 -3.15 5.43 18.70
C ILE A 156 -3.98 4.23 19.23
N ASP A 157 -5.23 4.46 19.62
CA ASP A 157 -6.13 3.38 20.04
C ASP A 157 -6.47 2.44 18.89
N ASP A 158 -6.61 2.97 17.66
CA ASP A 158 -6.80 2.15 16.46
C ASP A 158 -5.56 1.30 16.16
N PHE A 159 -4.35 1.84 16.30
CA PHE A 159 -3.12 1.06 16.14
C PHE A 159 -3.05 -0.11 17.12
N ARG A 160 -3.46 0.10 18.39
CA ARG A 160 -3.54 -0.98 19.40
C ARG A 160 -4.54 -2.05 18.96
N LYS A 161 -5.76 -1.66 18.53
CA LYS A 161 -6.78 -2.59 18.06
C LYS A 161 -6.31 -3.38 16.83
N ILE A 162 -5.65 -2.72 15.87
CA ILE A 162 -5.07 -3.35 14.69
C ILE A 162 -4.03 -4.39 15.11
N LYS A 163 -3.16 -4.06 16.06
CA LYS A 163 -2.18 -5.00 16.62
C LYS A 163 -2.84 -6.18 17.33
N ASP A 164 -3.88 -5.92 18.14
CA ASP A 164 -4.64 -6.95 18.87
C ASP A 164 -5.38 -7.92 17.94
N LEU A 165 -5.78 -7.46 16.76
CA LEU A 165 -6.34 -8.30 15.68
C LEU A 165 -5.27 -9.17 14.97
N GLY A 166 -3.99 -9.05 15.33
CA GLY A 166 -2.89 -9.79 14.70
C GLY A 166 -2.39 -9.19 13.39
N LEU A 167 -2.93 -8.05 12.97
CA LEU A 167 -2.50 -7.35 11.75
C LEU A 167 -1.09 -6.77 11.94
N LYS A 168 -0.31 -6.71 10.85
CA LYS A 168 1.14 -6.48 10.92
C LYS A 168 1.60 -5.09 10.52
N GLY A 169 0.72 -4.22 10.09
CA GLY A 169 1.01 -2.85 9.71
C GLY A 169 -0.26 -2.05 9.45
N VAL A 170 -0.12 -0.79 9.09
CA VAL A 170 -1.27 0.11 8.86
C VAL A 170 -1.12 0.84 7.53
N MET A 171 -2.13 0.74 6.68
CA MET A 171 -2.26 1.60 5.51
C MET A 171 -2.98 2.90 5.90
N LEU A 172 -2.32 4.02 5.69
CA LEU A 172 -2.82 5.35 5.99
C LEU A 172 -3.43 6.03 4.75
N PRO A 173 -4.47 6.86 4.93
CA PRO A 173 -4.88 7.81 3.89
C PRO A 173 -3.73 8.75 3.53
N GLY A 174 -3.67 9.20 2.27
CA GLY A 174 -2.67 10.17 1.84
C GLY A 174 -2.73 11.52 2.57
N MET A 175 -3.86 11.81 3.24
CA MET A 175 -4.03 12.95 4.13
C MET A 175 -4.80 12.54 5.39
N PRO A 176 -4.42 13.05 6.58
CA PRO A 176 -5.16 12.79 7.82
C PRO A 176 -6.54 13.45 7.78
N ALA A 177 -7.49 12.91 8.55
CA ALA A 177 -8.82 13.51 8.71
C ALA A 177 -8.86 14.63 9.78
N ILE A 178 -7.72 15.27 10.05
CA ILE A 178 -7.58 16.41 10.96
C ILE A 178 -7.54 17.71 10.14
N PRO A 179 -8.46 18.65 10.35
CA PRO A 179 -8.53 19.85 9.53
C PRO A 179 -7.27 20.74 9.60
N ASN A 180 -6.81 21.22 8.44
CA ASN A 180 -5.74 22.20 8.27
C ASN A 180 -4.34 21.78 8.77
N VAL A 181 -4.11 20.50 8.98
CA VAL A 181 -2.78 19.93 9.29
C VAL A 181 -2.48 18.76 8.38
N ASP A 182 -1.19 18.50 8.14
CA ASP A 182 -0.73 17.35 7.41
C ASP A 182 0.25 16.55 8.29
N TYR A 183 0.68 15.39 7.87
CA TYR A 183 1.53 14.45 8.61
C TYR A 183 2.90 15.00 9.00
N ASP A 184 3.34 16.12 8.43
CA ASP A 184 4.58 16.83 8.80
C ASP A 184 4.50 17.58 10.14
N HIS A 185 3.30 17.82 10.64
CA HIS A 185 3.10 18.60 11.86
C HIS A 185 3.53 17.82 13.11
N VAL A 186 4.20 18.49 14.05
CA VAL A 186 4.74 17.87 15.29
C VAL A 186 3.70 17.21 16.18
N MET A 187 2.41 17.54 16.02
CA MET A 187 1.35 16.86 16.78
C MET A 187 1.23 15.38 16.49
N PHE A 188 1.79 14.91 15.34
CA PHE A 188 1.81 13.49 14.97
C PHE A 188 2.96 12.72 15.64
N ASP A 189 3.96 13.37 16.24
CA ASP A 189 5.08 12.67 16.85
C ASP A 189 4.65 11.58 17.87
N PRO A 190 3.61 11.76 18.72
CA PRO A 190 3.11 10.68 19.59
C PRO A 190 2.52 9.49 18.81
N LEU A 191 1.91 9.73 17.64
CA LEU A 191 1.39 8.67 16.79
C LEU A 191 2.53 7.89 16.13
N TRP A 192 3.57 8.59 15.67
CA TRP A 192 4.76 7.95 15.12
C TRP A 192 5.47 7.09 16.17
N GLN A 193 5.57 7.58 17.40
CA GLN A 193 6.13 6.79 18.50
C GLN A 193 5.28 5.56 18.81
N ALA A 194 3.95 5.67 18.80
CA ALA A 194 3.06 4.52 19.01
C ALA A 194 3.22 3.46 17.89
N ALA A 195 3.41 3.87 16.64
CA ALA A 195 3.70 2.94 15.55
C ALA A 195 5.03 2.18 15.76
N ILE A 196 6.07 2.90 16.21
CA ILE A 196 7.38 2.33 16.56
C ILE A 196 7.24 1.33 17.70
N ASP A 197 6.60 1.73 18.82
CA ASP A 197 6.45 0.91 20.03
C ASP A 197 5.63 -0.37 19.78
N LEU A 198 4.69 -0.32 18.82
CA LEU A 198 3.85 -1.45 18.44
C LEU A 198 4.45 -2.31 17.32
N ASP A 199 5.63 -1.96 16.80
CA ASP A 199 6.20 -2.60 15.60
C ASP A 199 5.18 -2.65 14.44
N LEU A 200 4.56 -1.53 14.10
CA LEU A 200 3.61 -1.38 13.01
C LEU A 200 4.18 -0.47 11.92
N PRO A 201 4.75 -1.00 10.83
CA PRO A 201 5.10 -0.21 9.66
C PRO A 201 3.88 0.53 9.11
N LEU A 202 4.07 1.79 8.70
CA LEU A 202 3.02 2.62 8.14
C LEU A 202 3.18 2.70 6.63
N SER A 203 2.10 2.47 5.90
CA SER A 203 2.13 2.39 4.44
C SER A 203 1.29 3.51 3.82
N PHE A 204 1.82 4.10 2.75
CA PHE A 204 1.08 4.96 1.83
C PHE A 204 1.02 4.27 0.47
N HIS A 205 -0.18 3.83 0.13
CA HIS A 205 -0.46 3.17 -1.13
C HIS A 205 -0.88 4.18 -2.20
N ILE A 206 -0.62 3.90 -3.47
CA ILE A 206 -1.24 4.70 -4.54
C ILE A 206 -2.77 4.74 -4.34
N LEU A 207 -3.45 5.67 -4.97
CA LEU A 207 -4.91 5.88 -4.90
C LEU A 207 -5.45 6.35 -3.54
N THR A 208 -4.67 6.35 -2.46
CA THR A 208 -5.13 6.80 -1.13
C THR A 208 -5.12 8.32 -0.94
N SER A 209 -4.56 9.06 -1.91
CA SER A 209 -4.38 10.54 -1.85
C SER A 209 -5.50 11.32 -2.55
N GLY A 210 -6.49 10.67 -3.08
CA GLY A 210 -7.74 11.14 -3.64
C GLY A 210 -7.71 12.44 -4.43
N GLU A 211 -8.39 13.47 -3.92
CA GLU A 211 -8.49 14.78 -4.55
C GLU A 211 -7.47 15.79 -4.00
N MET A 212 -6.22 15.37 -3.77
CA MET A 212 -5.17 16.35 -3.46
C MET A 212 -5.12 17.40 -4.58
N LYS A 213 -5.12 18.67 -4.19
CA LYS A 213 -4.89 19.77 -5.12
C LYS A 213 -3.55 19.54 -5.82
N GLY A 214 -3.58 19.12 -7.08
CA GLY A 214 -2.38 18.80 -7.86
C GLY A 214 -2.36 17.40 -8.49
N MET A 215 -3.22 16.48 -8.09
CA MET A 215 -3.38 15.16 -8.73
C MET A 215 -4.12 15.19 -10.09
N SER A 216 -4.42 16.38 -10.63
CA SER A 216 -4.97 16.45 -11.98
C SER A 216 -3.90 16.07 -13.00
N PHE A 217 -4.21 15.08 -13.83
CA PHE A 217 -3.40 14.81 -15.03
C PHE A 217 -3.84 15.69 -16.20
N ARG A 218 -2.91 15.95 -17.13
CA ARG A 218 -3.17 16.75 -18.34
C ARG A 218 -3.23 15.80 -19.55
N GLY A 219 -4.11 16.11 -20.50
CA GLY A 219 -4.22 15.38 -21.76
C GLY A 219 -4.99 14.08 -21.64
N SER A 220 -4.48 13.00 -22.23
CA SER A 220 -5.14 11.70 -22.25
C SER A 220 -5.27 11.08 -20.86
N SER A 221 -6.35 10.28 -20.64
CA SER A 221 -6.62 9.58 -19.39
C SER A 221 -5.50 8.61 -18.96
N ILE A 222 -4.68 8.11 -19.89
CA ILE A 222 -3.51 7.29 -19.54
C ILE A 222 -2.54 8.01 -18.60
N ASN A 223 -2.52 9.35 -18.64
CA ASN A 223 -1.67 10.15 -17.76
C ASN A 223 -2.08 10.07 -16.27
N SER A 224 -3.25 9.48 -15.95
CA SER A 224 -3.62 9.21 -14.56
C SER A 224 -2.66 8.23 -13.89
N GLY A 225 -2.13 7.24 -14.61
CA GLY A 225 -1.13 6.31 -14.09
C GLY A 225 0.13 6.98 -13.57
N TYR A 226 0.58 8.07 -14.22
CA TYR A 226 1.71 8.86 -13.72
C TYR A 226 1.35 9.78 -12.55
N ALA A 227 0.09 10.21 -12.47
CA ALA A 227 -0.38 11.09 -11.42
C ALA A 227 -0.41 10.39 -10.05
N ILE A 228 -0.82 9.12 -10.01
CA ILE A 228 -0.88 8.33 -8.77
C ILE A 228 0.52 8.08 -8.20
N ILE A 229 1.53 7.79 -9.05
CA ILE A 229 2.94 7.65 -8.61
C ILE A 229 3.46 8.97 -8.02
N ARG A 230 3.21 10.10 -8.68
CA ARG A 230 3.63 11.43 -8.16
C ARG A 230 3.03 11.76 -6.81
N ALA A 231 1.80 11.33 -6.53
CA ALA A 231 1.17 11.57 -5.24
C ALA A 231 1.96 10.91 -4.09
N ASN A 232 2.42 9.68 -4.28
CA ASN A 232 3.26 9.00 -3.29
C ASN A 232 4.63 9.66 -3.17
N GLN A 233 5.24 10.11 -4.28
CA GLN A 233 6.49 10.88 -4.23
C GLN A 233 6.34 12.17 -3.41
N ASP A 234 5.22 12.88 -3.53
CA ASP A 234 4.96 14.08 -2.75
C ASP A 234 4.86 13.78 -1.25
N ILE A 235 4.18 12.69 -0.85
CA ILE A 235 4.10 12.23 0.54
C ILE A 235 5.51 11.91 1.07
N MET A 236 6.31 11.15 0.31
CA MET A 236 7.67 10.78 0.74
C MET A 236 8.55 12.02 0.90
N SER A 237 8.46 13.00 -0.02
CA SER A 237 9.22 14.25 0.10
C SER A 237 8.80 15.08 1.30
N MET A 238 7.52 15.08 1.67
CA MET A 238 7.00 15.75 2.85
C MET A 238 7.64 15.17 4.12
N PHE A 239 7.59 13.85 4.33
CA PHE A 239 8.20 13.21 5.50
C PHE A 239 9.69 13.51 5.64
N VAL A 240 10.42 13.46 4.53
CA VAL A 240 11.87 13.71 4.49
C VAL A 240 12.22 15.16 4.83
N ASN A 241 11.55 16.13 4.17
CA ASN A 241 11.93 17.54 4.26
C ASN A 241 11.38 18.28 5.49
N SER A 242 10.44 17.68 6.23
CA SER A 242 9.79 18.30 7.40
C SER A 242 10.47 18.00 8.74
N GLY A 243 11.49 17.13 8.75
CA GLY A 243 12.19 16.73 9.95
C GLY A 243 11.43 15.66 10.78
N VAL A 244 10.40 15.00 10.23
CA VAL A 244 9.70 13.91 10.92
C VAL A 244 10.67 12.80 11.27
N PHE A 245 11.51 12.34 10.34
CA PHE A 245 12.49 11.27 10.60
C PHE A 245 13.62 11.71 11.54
N MET A 246 13.97 13.01 11.56
CA MET A 246 14.94 13.53 12.53
C MET A 246 14.40 13.41 13.96
N ARG A 247 13.10 13.68 14.17
CA ARG A 247 12.44 13.55 15.48
C ARG A 247 12.08 12.11 15.83
N ASN A 248 11.86 11.27 14.82
CA ASN A 248 11.40 9.88 14.96
C ASN A 248 12.29 8.94 14.10
N PRO A 249 13.57 8.73 14.46
CA PRO A 249 14.54 8.05 13.59
C PRO A 249 14.22 6.58 13.31
N ASP A 250 13.46 5.92 14.19
CA ASP A 250 13.07 4.52 14.04
C ASP A 250 11.76 4.33 13.25
N LEU A 251 11.08 5.42 12.89
CA LEU A 251 9.85 5.36 12.08
C LEU A 251 10.14 4.76 10.71
N LYS A 252 9.34 3.76 10.31
CA LYS A 252 9.40 3.10 9.00
C LYS A 252 8.15 3.41 8.21
N ILE A 253 8.34 3.97 7.01
CA ILE A 253 7.27 4.28 6.05
C ILE A 253 7.46 3.40 4.82
N VAL A 254 6.37 2.85 4.30
CA VAL A 254 6.35 2.08 3.06
C VAL A 254 5.66 2.88 1.97
N CYS A 255 6.37 3.15 0.89
CA CYS A 255 5.84 3.73 -0.35
C CYS A 255 5.41 2.57 -1.25
N VAL A 256 4.10 2.39 -1.41
CA VAL A 256 3.53 1.16 -1.97
C VAL A 256 3.01 1.38 -3.38
N GLU A 257 3.32 0.44 -4.28
CA GLU A 257 2.88 0.38 -5.69
C GLU A 257 3.22 1.64 -6.51
N ALA A 258 4.29 2.32 -6.13
CA ALA A 258 4.73 3.53 -6.83
C ALA A 258 6.02 3.33 -7.61
N ASP A 259 6.41 2.09 -7.88
CA ASP A 259 7.71 1.72 -8.42
C ASP A 259 8.91 2.20 -7.57
N ALA A 260 10.13 1.87 -7.97
CA ALA A 260 11.34 2.28 -7.27
C ALA A 260 12.43 2.85 -8.21
N GLY A 261 12.31 2.64 -9.52
CA GLY A 261 13.32 3.09 -10.48
C GLY A 261 13.50 4.61 -10.60
N TRP A 262 12.55 5.39 -10.07
CA TRP A 262 12.64 6.84 -10.01
C TRP A 262 13.52 7.36 -8.84
N VAL A 263 13.79 6.54 -7.84
CA VAL A 263 14.46 6.93 -6.58
C VAL A 263 15.86 7.52 -6.79
N PRO A 264 16.75 7.00 -7.63
CA PRO A 264 18.09 7.58 -7.78
C PRO A 264 18.08 9.04 -8.21
N HIS A 265 17.19 9.43 -9.11
CA HIS A 265 17.04 10.84 -9.50
C HIS A 265 16.34 11.65 -8.41
N PHE A 266 15.37 11.07 -7.72
CA PHE A 266 14.58 11.75 -6.71
C PHE A 266 15.43 12.16 -5.50
N VAL A 267 16.23 11.24 -4.93
CA VAL A 267 17.10 11.54 -3.79
C VAL A 267 18.18 12.58 -4.16
N TYR A 268 18.72 12.52 -5.38
CA TYR A 268 19.58 13.59 -5.89
C TYR A 268 18.85 14.94 -5.89
N ARG A 269 17.59 14.99 -6.33
CA ARG A 269 16.81 16.22 -6.39
C ARG A 269 16.44 16.75 -5.01
N LEU A 270 16.17 15.89 -4.06
CA LEU A 270 15.94 16.26 -2.66
C LEU A 270 17.15 17.03 -2.11
N ASP A 271 18.34 16.46 -2.20
CA ASP A 271 19.57 17.08 -1.70
C ASP A 271 19.92 18.38 -2.44
N HIS A 272 19.78 18.38 -3.77
CA HIS A 272 20.02 19.57 -4.57
C HIS A 272 19.08 20.72 -4.15
N THR A 273 17.81 20.44 -3.98
CA THR A 273 16.80 21.43 -3.58
C THR A 273 17.07 21.93 -2.17
N TYR A 274 17.38 21.04 -1.23
CA TYR A 274 17.72 21.39 0.14
C TYR A 274 18.94 22.31 0.20
N ASN A 275 20.05 21.93 -0.43
CA ASN A 275 21.27 22.72 -0.45
C ASN A 275 21.09 24.11 -1.05
N ARG A 276 20.34 24.21 -2.14
CA ARG A 276 20.17 25.48 -2.87
C ARG A 276 19.10 26.39 -2.30
N HIS A 277 18.05 25.81 -1.71
CA HIS A 277 16.80 26.55 -1.50
C HIS A 277 16.25 26.54 -0.08
N ARG A 278 16.79 25.73 0.87
CA ARG A 278 16.23 25.60 2.21
C ARG A 278 16.03 26.94 2.93
N PHE A 279 16.99 27.87 2.82
CA PHE A 279 16.88 29.17 3.46
C PHE A 279 15.77 30.04 2.86
N ARG A 280 15.67 30.07 1.53
CA ARG A 280 14.64 30.82 0.82
C ARG A 280 13.24 30.23 1.01
N LEU A 281 13.15 28.91 0.98
CA LEU A 281 11.89 28.16 1.10
C LEU A 281 11.52 27.83 2.55
N ARG A 282 12.34 28.25 3.51
CA ARG A 282 12.13 27.99 4.95
C ARG A 282 11.98 26.51 5.26
N GLY A 283 12.81 25.67 4.63
CA GLY A 283 12.88 24.23 4.93
C GLY A 283 13.35 24.00 6.36
N ALA A 284 12.97 22.85 6.92
CA ALA A 284 13.46 22.45 8.23
C ALA A 284 14.99 22.38 8.25
N GLU A 285 15.58 22.69 9.38
CA GLU A 285 17.03 22.49 9.61
C GLU A 285 17.23 21.01 9.99
N LEU A 286 17.77 20.24 9.03
CA LEU A 286 18.02 18.82 9.19
C LEU A 286 19.48 18.56 9.59
N ASP A 287 19.70 17.55 10.43
CA ASP A 287 21.04 17.13 10.87
C ASP A 287 21.72 16.15 9.89
N LYS A 288 20.95 15.56 8.96
CA LYS A 288 21.43 14.74 7.84
C LYS A 288 20.92 15.31 6.51
N MET A 289 21.46 14.84 5.40
CA MET A 289 20.91 15.17 4.08
C MET A 289 19.56 14.48 3.85
N PRO A 290 18.62 15.12 3.12
CA PRO A 290 17.33 14.52 2.78
C PRO A 290 17.44 13.10 2.21
N SER A 291 18.43 12.84 1.34
CA SER A 291 18.67 11.52 0.77
C SER A 291 18.97 10.45 1.81
N GLU A 292 19.67 10.80 2.90
CA GLU A 292 20.02 9.86 3.97
C GLU A 292 18.76 9.39 4.70
N TYR A 293 17.86 10.32 5.05
CA TYR A 293 16.56 9.98 5.64
C TYR A 293 15.71 9.11 4.71
N PHE A 294 15.63 9.48 3.43
CA PHE A 294 14.88 8.70 2.46
C PHE A 294 15.38 7.25 2.42
N LEU A 295 16.69 7.07 2.27
CA LEU A 295 17.32 5.76 2.13
C LEU A 295 17.34 4.93 3.43
N GLU A 296 17.22 5.56 4.60
CA GLU A 296 17.21 4.89 5.89
C GLU A 296 15.80 4.49 6.35
N ASN A 297 14.80 5.34 6.11
CA ASN A 297 13.48 5.23 6.73
C ASN A 297 12.36 4.78 5.78
N ILE A 298 12.53 4.93 4.45
CA ILE A 298 11.49 4.64 3.48
C ILE A 298 11.77 3.30 2.80
N TYR A 299 10.80 2.39 2.89
CA TYR A 299 10.74 1.15 2.13
C TYR A 299 9.91 1.37 0.86
N LEU A 300 10.23 0.61 -0.19
CA LEU A 300 9.61 0.74 -1.51
C LEU A 300 9.13 -0.63 -1.98
N THR A 301 7.92 -0.71 -2.51
CA THR A 301 7.43 -1.90 -3.21
C THR A 301 7.36 -1.64 -4.70
N PHE A 302 7.61 -2.64 -5.51
CA PHE A 302 7.50 -2.57 -6.96
C PHE A 302 7.30 -3.97 -7.57
N GLN A 303 6.74 -4.05 -8.77
CA GLN A 303 6.42 -5.32 -9.43
C GLN A 303 7.44 -5.67 -10.53
N ASP A 304 7.31 -5.08 -11.71
CA ASP A 304 8.13 -5.38 -12.90
C ASP A 304 9.01 -4.21 -13.36
N ASP A 305 9.28 -3.26 -12.47
CA ASP A 305 10.14 -2.10 -12.71
C ASP A 305 11.58 -2.51 -13.02
N ILE A 306 11.89 -2.60 -14.34
CA ILE A 306 13.21 -2.99 -14.83
C ILE A 306 14.30 -2.03 -14.33
N VAL A 307 13.99 -0.74 -14.11
CA VAL A 307 14.94 0.25 -13.63
C VAL A 307 15.29 -0.05 -12.17
N ALA A 308 14.32 -0.43 -11.34
CA ALA A 308 14.55 -0.83 -9.97
C ALA A 308 15.51 -2.03 -9.88
N PHE A 309 15.29 -3.08 -10.67
CA PHE A 309 16.19 -4.25 -10.69
C PHE A 309 17.62 -3.88 -11.09
N THR A 310 17.80 -2.95 -12.04
CA THR A 310 19.12 -2.62 -12.60
C THR A 310 19.86 -1.52 -11.85
N MET A 311 19.17 -0.73 -11.01
CA MET A 311 19.72 0.42 -10.30
C MET A 311 19.75 0.25 -8.79
N MET A 312 19.64 -0.98 -8.27
CA MET A 312 19.63 -1.27 -6.83
C MET A 312 20.84 -0.70 -6.08
N ASP A 313 22.01 -0.66 -6.74
CA ASP A 313 23.24 -0.10 -6.17
C ASP A 313 23.20 1.43 -6.01
N LYS A 314 22.23 2.11 -6.61
CA LYS A 314 21.97 3.56 -6.47
C LYS A 314 20.87 3.88 -5.45
N MET A 315 20.35 2.85 -4.81
CA MET A 315 19.34 2.92 -3.77
C MET A 315 19.87 2.19 -2.53
N ASN A 316 19.08 2.07 -1.48
CA ASN A 316 19.42 1.18 -0.37
C ASN A 316 18.77 -0.20 -0.59
N PRO A 317 19.54 -1.26 -0.94
CA PRO A 317 18.95 -2.58 -1.19
C PRO A 317 18.17 -3.14 0.00
N ALA A 318 18.47 -2.71 1.24
CA ALA A 318 17.75 -3.11 2.46
C ALA A 318 16.38 -2.40 2.62
N ARG A 319 15.96 -1.60 1.67
CA ARG A 319 14.69 -0.85 1.70
C ARG A 319 13.83 -1.08 0.46
N ILE A 320 14.21 -2.03 -0.40
CA ILE A 320 13.51 -2.34 -1.63
C ILE A 320 12.90 -3.74 -1.49
N MET A 321 11.63 -3.89 -1.82
CA MET A 321 10.86 -5.11 -1.67
C MET A 321 10.10 -5.41 -2.96
N TRP A 322 10.22 -6.62 -3.47
CA TRP A 322 9.47 -7.06 -4.63
C TRP A 322 8.04 -7.46 -4.26
N ALA A 323 7.11 -7.28 -5.21
CA ALA A 323 5.70 -7.58 -5.06
C ALA A 323 5.11 -8.20 -6.33
N ASN A 324 4.01 -8.97 -6.20
CA ASN A 324 3.28 -9.52 -7.34
C ASN A 324 1.95 -8.81 -7.64
N ASP A 325 1.48 -7.96 -6.75
CA ASP A 325 0.23 -7.20 -6.88
C ASP A 325 -1.02 -8.05 -7.19
N PHE A 326 -1.05 -9.32 -6.75
CA PHE A 326 -2.21 -10.19 -6.98
C PHE A 326 -3.42 -9.72 -6.14
N PRO A 327 -4.66 -9.67 -6.69
CA PRO A 327 -5.11 -10.09 -8.02
C PRO A 327 -5.39 -8.93 -8.99
N HIS A 328 -4.74 -7.79 -8.83
CA HIS A 328 -4.98 -6.60 -9.66
C HIS A 328 -4.60 -6.77 -11.14
N SER A 329 -4.93 -5.77 -11.94
CA SER A 329 -4.64 -5.74 -13.38
C SER A 329 -3.16 -5.57 -13.70
N ASP A 330 -2.36 -5.04 -12.76
CA ASP A 330 -0.92 -4.82 -12.91
C ASP A 330 -0.07 -5.96 -12.31
N SER A 331 -0.74 -7.05 -11.91
CA SER A 331 -0.12 -8.21 -11.29
C SER A 331 0.83 -8.97 -12.22
N THR A 332 1.95 -9.41 -11.64
CA THR A 332 2.88 -10.34 -12.32
C THR A 332 2.40 -11.81 -12.30
N TRP A 333 1.35 -12.12 -11.53
CA TRP A 333 0.75 -13.46 -11.48
C TRP A 333 0.11 -13.85 -12.82
N PRO A 334 0.24 -15.07 -13.32
CA PRO A 334 0.94 -16.21 -12.75
C PRO A 334 2.36 -16.41 -13.33
N TRP A 335 3.02 -15.35 -13.76
CA TRP A 335 4.33 -15.39 -14.44
C TRP A 335 5.46 -14.79 -13.57
N SER A 336 5.25 -14.62 -12.27
CA SER A 336 6.24 -14.03 -11.37
C SER A 336 7.58 -14.76 -11.41
N GLN A 337 7.57 -16.09 -11.51
CA GLN A 337 8.82 -16.88 -11.56
C GLN A 337 9.66 -16.57 -12.82
N ASP A 338 9.02 -16.35 -13.98
CA ASP A 338 9.72 -16.01 -15.22
C ASP A 338 10.41 -14.64 -15.10
N LEU A 339 9.71 -13.66 -14.50
CA LEU A 339 10.23 -12.33 -14.21
C LEU A 339 11.44 -12.42 -13.25
N LEU A 340 11.29 -13.14 -12.14
CA LEU A 340 12.33 -13.26 -11.10
C LEU A 340 13.56 -14.03 -11.62
N GLN A 341 13.38 -15.08 -12.42
CA GLN A 341 14.50 -15.76 -13.07
C GLN A 341 15.26 -14.84 -14.01
N LYS A 342 14.57 -13.95 -14.71
CA LYS A 342 15.18 -13.02 -15.66
C LYS A 342 15.95 -11.88 -14.99
N TYR A 343 15.38 -11.26 -13.96
CA TYR A 343 15.90 -10.02 -13.39
C TYR A 343 16.52 -10.15 -12.00
N VAL A 344 16.11 -11.14 -11.21
CA VAL A 344 16.60 -11.33 -9.84
C VAL A 344 17.66 -12.41 -9.76
N ALA A 345 17.49 -13.54 -10.46
CA ALA A 345 18.47 -14.63 -10.42
C ALA A 345 19.91 -14.22 -10.82
N PRO A 346 20.13 -13.22 -11.72
CA PRO A 346 21.47 -12.73 -12.02
C PRO A 346 22.12 -11.87 -10.92
N LEU A 347 21.34 -11.39 -9.93
CA LEU A 347 21.85 -10.54 -8.85
C LEU A 347 22.71 -11.37 -7.86
N PRO A 348 23.61 -10.74 -7.08
CA PRO A 348 24.28 -11.41 -5.96
C PRO A 348 23.25 -12.01 -4.98
N GLN A 349 23.55 -13.22 -4.45
CA GLN A 349 22.61 -13.95 -3.57
C GLN A 349 22.06 -13.09 -2.43
N LYS A 350 22.92 -12.28 -1.79
CA LYS A 350 22.49 -11.36 -0.73
C LYS A 350 21.40 -10.38 -1.20
N GLN A 351 21.50 -9.85 -2.42
CA GLN A 351 20.50 -8.95 -2.96
C GLN A 351 19.20 -9.68 -3.31
N GLN A 352 19.29 -10.91 -3.83
CA GLN A 352 18.13 -11.77 -4.05
C GLN A 352 17.37 -12.00 -2.74
N ASP A 353 18.09 -12.40 -1.69
CA ASP A 353 17.52 -12.69 -0.37
C ASP A 353 16.86 -11.44 0.24
N MET A 354 17.54 -10.30 0.19
CA MET A 354 17.01 -9.03 0.68
C MET A 354 15.72 -8.63 -0.05
N LEU A 355 15.74 -8.69 -1.39
CA LEU A 355 14.64 -8.23 -2.23
C LEU A 355 13.39 -9.09 -2.11
N LEU A 356 13.56 -10.41 -2.04
CA LEU A 356 12.46 -11.36 -2.11
C LEU A 356 12.00 -11.90 -0.74
N HIS A 357 12.77 -11.67 0.32
CA HIS A 357 12.48 -12.27 1.63
C HIS A 357 12.86 -11.36 2.80
N ASP A 358 14.17 -11.09 2.99
CA ASP A 358 14.71 -10.60 4.25
C ASP A 358 14.13 -9.23 4.64
N ASN A 359 14.01 -8.30 3.68
CA ASN A 359 13.51 -6.94 3.94
C ASN A 359 12.05 -6.96 4.41
N VAL A 360 11.22 -7.80 3.80
CA VAL A 360 9.80 -7.94 4.18
C VAL A 360 9.69 -8.61 5.54
N ALA A 361 10.42 -9.73 5.74
CA ALA A 361 10.40 -10.48 6.99
C ALA A 361 10.89 -9.61 8.17
N GLU A 362 11.97 -8.83 7.99
CA GLU A 362 12.48 -7.91 9.01
C GLU A 362 11.47 -6.81 9.32
N LEU A 363 10.92 -6.16 8.29
CA LEU A 363 10.01 -5.03 8.44
C LEU A 363 8.73 -5.41 9.22
N TYR A 364 8.11 -6.53 8.85
CA TYR A 364 6.83 -6.98 9.43
C TYR A 364 7.02 -7.99 10.57
N LYS A 365 8.26 -8.24 11.03
CA LYS A 365 8.60 -9.18 12.12
C LYS A 365 8.01 -10.57 11.87
N LEU A 366 8.23 -11.11 10.66
CA LEU A 366 7.76 -12.43 10.28
C LEU A 366 8.77 -13.49 10.69
N ASP A 367 8.29 -14.56 11.31
CA ASP A 367 9.10 -15.75 11.65
C ASP A 367 8.93 -16.80 10.55
N ILE A 368 9.48 -16.54 9.38
CA ILE A 368 9.45 -17.44 8.23
C ILE A 368 10.82 -18.12 8.12
N ALA A 369 10.84 -19.45 8.31
CA ALA A 369 12.06 -20.23 8.20
C ALA A 369 12.67 -20.10 6.80
N SER A 370 13.94 -19.69 6.73
CA SER A 370 14.73 -19.53 5.51
C SER A 370 15.13 -20.87 4.87
#